data_c8280f229b72c386b77d02c59824d30d
#
_entry.id   c8280f229b72c386b77d02c59824d30d
#
_cell.length_a   1.000
_cell.length_b   1.000
_cell.length_c   1.000
_cell.angle_alpha   90.00
_cell.angle_beta   90.00
_cell.angle_gamma   90.00
#
_symmetry.space_group_name_H-M   'P 1'
#
loop_
_entity.id
_entity.type
_entity.pdbx_description
1 polymer ?
#
loop_
_entity_poly.entity_id
_entity_poly.type
_entity_poly.pdbx_seq_one_letter_code
_entity_poly.pdbx_strand_id
1 'polypeptide(L)'
;MWGAWADRWLKRFAARHGLNEARPPEIQCLSSHCVGKRFLHVGCGYSRKQQTVPGFQSDDWHEIRLDANADVQPDIVASMTDMSMVPDGLLDAVFSSHNIEHLYLEQAGTALTEFHRVLADNGFLVITCPDMQAVAALIANDHLDETAYVSPAGPVTPFDIVYGMQSLLVAPEYYMAHRSCFTLRTLIAAVRKAGFTECYGIRRPEQFDLWLLAHKQGLSKEALERLAQDFIPN
;
A
#
# COMPACT_ATOMS: atom_id res chain seq x y z
N MET A 1 -0.13 25.22 -1.75
CA MET A 1 -1.21 25.69 -0.86
C MET A 1 -1.94 24.55 -0.11
N TRP A 2 -1.47 23.30 -0.20
CA TRP A 2 -2.10 22.12 0.43
C TRP A 2 -1.51 21.76 1.82
N GLY A 3 -0.26 22.13 2.11
CA GLY A 3 0.39 21.86 3.39
C GLY A 3 -0.27 22.55 4.61
N ALA A 4 -0.82 23.73 4.43
CA ALA A 4 -1.43 24.48 5.52
C ALA A 4 -2.83 23.96 5.95
N TRP A 5 -3.49 23.11 5.14
CA TRP A 5 -4.78 22.51 5.48
C TRP A 5 -4.60 21.19 6.25
N ALA A 6 -3.67 20.37 5.84
CA ALA A 6 -3.30 19.14 6.55
C ALA A 6 -2.76 19.45 7.96
N ASP A 7 -1.91 20.48 8.07
CA ASP A 7 -1.37 20.96 9.35
C ASP A 7 -2.48 21.51 10.30
N ARG A 8 -3.48 22.20 9.76
CA ARG A 8 -4.63 22.68 10.54
C ARG A 8 -5.54 21.55 10.97
N TRP A 9 -5.70 20.51 10.14
CA TRP A 9 -6.51 19.35 10.47
C TRP A 9 -5.83 18.51 11.57
N LEU A 10 -4.54 18.22 11.44
CA LEU A 10 -3.74 17.53 12.46
C LEU A 10 -3.73 18.25 13.80
N LYS A 11 -3.56 19.59 13.80
CA LYS A 11 -3.59 20.42 15.02
C LYS A 11 -4.99 20.46 15.66
N ARG A 12 -6.07 20.48 14.86
CA ARG A 12 -7.43 20.41 15.38
C ARG A 12 -7.79 19.03 15.92
N PHE A 13 -7.30 17.97 15.28
CA PHE A 13 -7.48 16.60 15.73
C PHE A 13 -6.74 16.35 17.05
N ALA A 14 -5.48 16.74 17.14
CA ALA A 14 -4.68 16.65 18.36
C ALA A 14 -5.31 17.44 19.54
N ALA A 15 -5.78 18.64 19.29
CA ALA A 15 -6.46 19.47 20.30
C ALA A 15 -7.81 18.88 20.77
N ARG A 16 -8.53 18.17 19.89
CA ARG A 16 -9.85 17.59 20.20
C ARG A 16 -9.76 16.30 21.01
N HIS A 17 -8.62 15.60 20.92
CA HIS A 17 -8.39 14.31 21.59
C HIS A 17 -7.38 14.40 22.74
N GLY A 18 -6.98 15.62 23.17
CA GLY A 18 -6.09 15.82 24.31
C GLY A 18 -4.69 15.22 24.11
N LEU A 19 -4.28 15.03 22.87
CA LEU A 19 -2.95 14.54 22.53
C LEU A 19 -1.98 15.72 22.75
N ASN A 20 -1.38 15.77 23.92
CA ASN A 20 -0.20 16.60 24.17
C ASN A 20 0.86 16.25 23.12
N GLU A 21 1.76 17.22 22.80
CA GLU A 21 2.99 17.03 22.00
C GLU A 21 3.98 16.04 22.65
N ALA A 22 3.48 14.88 23.10
CA ALA A 22 4.35 13.78 23.46
C ALA A 22 5.07 13.36 22.15
N ARG A 23 6.41 13.41 22.17
CA ARG A 23 7.20 12.73 21.14
C ARG A 23 6.56 11.38 20.86
N PRO A 24 6.28 11.07 19.57
CA PRO A 24 5.78 9.75 19.23
C PRO A 24 6.68 8.72 19.93
N PRO A 25 6.12 7.65 20.51
CA PRO A 25 6.93 6.63 21.15
C PRO A 25 8.04 6.26 20.18
N GLU A 26 9.30 6.21 20.65
CA GLU A 26 10.41 5.72 19.84
C GLU A 26 10.00 4.35 19.35
N ILE A 27 9.65 4.25 18.06
CA ILE A 27 9.33 2.96 17.47
C ILE A 27 10.64 2.21 17.44
N GLN A 28 10.80 1.28 18.36
CA GLN A 28 12.09 0.57 18.57
C GLN A 28 12.64 -0.02 17.28
N CYS A 29 11.76 -0.37 16.33
CA CYS A 29 12.15 -0.89 15.02
C CYS A 29 12.60 0.17 14.02
N LEU A 30 12.42 1.47 14.28
CA LEU A 30 13.03 2.54 13.47
C LEU A 30 14.45 2.88 13.93
N SER A 31 14.92 2.31 15.07
CA SER A 31 16.29 2.48 15.53
C SER A 31 17.24 1.49 14.84
N SER A 32 18.52 1.86 14.77
CA SER A 32 19.60 1.00 14.23
C SER A 32 19.85 -0.29 15.03
N HIS A 33 19.17 -0.48 16.17
CA HIS A 33 19.36 -1.60 17.08
C HIS A 33 18.34 -2.75 16.85
N CYS A 34 17.43 -2.63 15.90
CA CYS A 34 16.52 -3.72 15.56
C CYS A 34 17.28 -4.83 14.83
N VAL A 35 17.26 -6.04 15.38
CA VAL A 35 17.86 -7.22 14.75
C VAL A 35 16.81 -7.88 13.88
N GLY A 36 17.14 -8.21 12.62
CA GLY A 36 16.22 -8.82 11.65
C GLY A 36 15.83 -7.85 10.52
N LYS A 37 15.07 -8.36 9.58
CA LYS A 37 14.55 -7.59 8.44
C LYS A 37 13.33 -6.78 8.86
N ARG A 38 13.15 -5.60 8.28
CA ARG A 38 12.05 -4.68 8.57
C ARG A 38 11.22 -4.46 7.33
N PHE A 39 9.92 -4.63 7.46
CA PHE A 39 9.01 -4.18 6.40
C PHE A 39 7.98 -3.19 6.91
N LEU A 40 7.67 -2.19 6.08
CA LEU A 40 6.61 -1.24 6.33
C LEU A 40 5.32 -1.77 5.70
N HIS A 41 4.32 -2.01 6.53
CA HIS A 41 2.97 -2.37 6.11
C HIS A 41 2.15 -1.09 5.95
N VAL A 42 2.06 -0.59 4.72
CA VAL A 42 1.42 0.69 4.40
C VAL A 42 -0.07 0.48 4.17
N GLY A 43 -0.89 1.35 4.77
CA GLY A 43 -2.35 1.22 4.75
C GLY A 43 -2.78 -0.08 5.41
N CYS A 44 -2.18 -0.38 6.56
CA CYS A 44 -2.29 -1.68 7.21
C CYS A 44 -3.69 -2.01 7.72
N GLY A 45 -4.56 -1.00 7.91
CA GLY A 45 -5.87 -1.21 8.53
C GLY A 45 -5.75 -1.96 9.85
N TYR A 46 -6.62 -2.91 10.07
CA TYR A 46 -6.57 -3.82 11.23
C TYR A 46 -5.70 -5.06 11.00
N SER A 47 -5.12 -5.23 9.80
CA SER A 47 -4.30 -6.38 9.45
C SER A 47 -2.95 -6.38 10.17
N ARG A 48 -2.41 -7.57 10.37
CA ARG A 48 -1.10 -7.84 10.96
C ARG A 48 -0.28 -8.70 10.01
N LYS A 49 1.03 -8.85 10.27
CA LYS A 49 1.94 -9.59 9.40
C LYS A 49 1.46 -11.01 9.07
N GLN A 50 0.74 -11.69 9.97
CA GLN A 50 0.17 -13.02 9.75
C GLN A 50 -0.94 -13.05 8.69
N GLN A 51 -1.46 -11.90 8.30
CA GLN A 51 -2.49 -11.72 7.28
C GLN A 51 -1.92 -11.18 5.97
N THR A 52 -0.60 -10.97 5.92
CA THR A 52 0.14 -10.59 4.71
C THR A 52 0.57 -11.84 3.92
N VAL A 53 1.36 -11.65 2.87
CA VAL A 53 1.90 -12.76 2.08
C VAL A 53 2.86 -13.64 2.90
N PRO A 54 2.99 -14.96 2.58
CA PRO A 54 3.78 -15.90 3.37
C PRO A 54 5.21 -15.44 3.66
N GLY A 55 5.87 -14.79 2.70
CA GLY A 55 7.24 -14.31 2.84
C GLY A 55 7.47 -13.36 4.02
N PHE A 56 6.44 -12.57 4.43
CA PHE A 56 6.56 -11.67 5.58
C PHE A 56 6.20 -12.33 6.91
N GLN A 57 5.60 -13.52 6.92
CA GLN A 57 5.06 -14.13 8.15
C GLN A 57 6.13 -14.74 9.05
N SER A 58 7.34 -14.99 8.53
CA SER A 58 8.43 -15.57 9.32
C SER A 58 8.92 -14.64 10.45
N ASP A 59 9.57 -15.22 11.45
CA ASP A 59 10.12 -14.48 12.60
C ASP A 59 11.32 -13.59 12.25
N ASP A 60 11.89 -13.77 11.03
CA ASP A 60 12.97 -12.91 10.53
C ASP A 60 12.48 -11.50 10.19
N TRP A 61 11.16 -11.30 10.01
CA TRP A 61 10.57 -10.04 9.65
C TRP A 61 9.91 -9.32 10.83
N HIS A 62 10.28 -8.06 11.03
CA HIS A 62 9.61 -7.12 11.91
C HIS A 62 8.66 -6.24 11.11
N GLU A 63 7.38 -6.30 11.43
CA GLU A 63 6.35 -5.45 10.86
C GLU A 63 6.39 -4.06 11.53
N ILE A 64 6.40 -3.01 10.72
CA ILE A 64 6.13 -1.64 11.11
C ILE A 64 4.87 -1.23 10.39
N ARG A 65 3.80 -0.91 11.14
CA ARG A 65 2.48 -0.61 10.59
C ARG A 65 2.31 0.89 10.40
N LEU A 66 1.93 1.31 9.20
CA LEU A 66 1.63 2.69 8.86
C LEU A 66 0.21 2.79 8.30
N ASP A 67 -0.57 3.72 8.84
CA ASP A 67 -1.90 4.02 8.35
C ASP A 67 -2.24 5.50 8.60
N ALA A 68 -3.08 6.09 7.74
CA ALA A 68 -3.59 7.44 7.93
C ALA A 68 -4.69 7.50 9.01
N ASN A 69 -5.34 6.36 9.28
CA ASN A 69 -6.38 6.23 10.29
C ASN A 69 -5.78 5.82 11.65
N ALA A 70 -5.81 6.72 12.62
CA ALA A 70 -5.32 6.47 13.98
C ALA A 70 -6.15 5.39 14.72
N ASP A 71 -7.41 5.18 14.35
CA ASP A 71 -8.31 4.25 15.04
C ASP A 71 -7.90 2.77 14.85
N VAL A 72 -7.14 2.47 13.78
CA VAL A 72 -6.57 1.13 13.56
C VAL A 72 -5.31 0.86 14.39
N GLN A 73 -4.90 1.85 15.19
CA GLN A 73 -3.73 1.78 16.07
C GLN A 73 -2.45 1.29 15.34
N PRO A 74 -2.02 2.00 14.29
CA PRO A 74 -0.77 1.68 13.62
C PRO A 74 0.43 2.14 14.47
N ASP A 75 1.63 1.69 14.15
CA ASP A 75 2.86 2.19 14.78
C ASP A 75 3.15 3.63 14.34
N ILE A 76 2.81 3.98 13.11
CA ILE A 76 2.98 5.30 12.51
C ILE A 76 1.65 5.77 11.95
N VAL A 77 1.13 6.89 12.49
CA VAL A 77 -0.04 7.57 11.91
C VAL A 77 0.47 8.57 10.87
N ALA A 78 0.40 8.21 9.60
CA ALA A 78 0.88 9.06 8.51
C ALA A 78 0.20 8.72 7.18
N SER A 79 0.25 9.67 6.24
CA SER A 79 -0.11 9.41 4.83
C SER A 79 1.03 8.70 4.12
N MET A 80 0.71 7.76 3.22
CA MET A 80 1.71 7.16 2.33
C MET A 80 2.36 8.16 1.36
N THR A 81 1.80 9.37 1.25
CA THR A 81 2.38 10.47 0.46
C THR A 81 3.33 11.36 1.26
N ASP A 82 3.41 11.16 2.57
CA ASP A 82 4.35 11.85 3.46
C ASP A 82 4.76 10.89 4.58
N MET A 83 5.86 10.19 4.34
CA MET A 83 6.48 9.28 5.31
C MET A 83 7.78 9.87 5.89
N SER A 84 7.82 11.20 6.08
CA SER A 84 9.01 11.92 6.58
C SER A 84 9.50 11.43 7.95
N MET A 85 8.63 10.76 8.73
CA MET A 85 9.00 10.11 9.99
C MET A 85 9.85 8.84 9.80
N VAL A 86 9.84 8.24 8.60
CA VAL A 86 10.63 7.04 8.28
C VAL A 86 11.93 7.50 7.62
N PRO A 87 13.11 7.20 8.20
CA PRO A 87 14.39 7.55 7.62
C PRO A 87 14.61 6.95 6.22
N ASP A 88 15.42 7.63 5.41
CA ASP A 88 15.85 7.14 4.10
C ASP A 88 16.63 5.83 4.24
N GLY A 89 16.40 4.89 3.36
CA GLY A 89 17.19 3.67 3.25
C GLY A 89 17.13 2.73 4.47
N LEU A 90 16.10 2.85 5.31
CA LEU A 90 16.00 2.10 6.56
C LEU A 90 15.42 0.70 6.37
N LEU A 91 14.49 0.52 5.45
CA LEU A 91 13.62 -0.65 5.37
C LEU A 91 14.09 -1.68 4.34
N ASP A 92 13.95 -2.96 4.68
CA ASP A 92 14.25 -4.06 3.76
C ASP A 92 13.11 -4.32 2.79
N ALA A 93 11.86 -4.01 3.18
CA ALA A 93 10.71 -4.10 2.28
C ALA A 93 9.61 -3.08 2.62
N VAL A 94 8.78 -2.78 1.60
CA VAL A 94 7.50 -2.10 1.74
C VAL A 94 6.42 -3.02 1.21
N PHE A 95 5.33 -3.19 1.96
CA PHE A 95 4.12 -3.91 1.54
C PHE A 95 2.93 -2.97 1.54
N SER A 96 2.25 -2.85 0.40
CA SER A 96 1.05 -2.04 0.24
C SER A 96 -0.01 -2.83 -0.54
N SER A 97 -1.14 -3.11 0.10
CA SER A 97 -2.19 -3.94 -0.46
C SER A 97 -3.50 -3.17 -0.55
N HIS A 98 -3.99 -2.93 -1.76
CA HIS A 98 -5.25 -2.22 -2.03
C HIS A 98 -5.31 -0.84 -1.34
N ASN A 99 -4.30 0.01 -1.62
CA ASN A 99 -4.19 1.35 -1.06
C ASN A 99 -3.90 2.42 -2.12
N ILE A 100 -3.08 2.08 -3.14
CA ILE A 100 -2.61 3.08 -4.12
C ILE A 100 -3.76 3.65 -4.96
N GLU A 101 -4.83 2.88 -5.16
CA GLU A 101 -6.04 3.28 -5.88
C GLU A 101 -6.84 4.36 -5.17
N HIS A 102 -6.67 4.52 -3.85
CA HIS A 102 -7.32 5.59 -3.07
C HIS A 102 -6.67 6.96 -3.28
N LEU A 103 -5.55 7.03 -3.96
CA LEU A 103 -4.84 8.26 -4.28
C LEU A 103 -5.13 8.73 -5.71
N TYR A 104 -5.12 10.05 -5.94
CA TYR A 104 -5.02 10.58 -7.30
C TYR A 104 -3.67 10.20 -7.92
N LEU A 105 -3.59 10.11 -9.27
CA LEU A 105 -2.38 9.64 -9.96
C LEU A 105 -1.10 10.41 -9.58
N GLU A 106 -1.20 11.72 -9.35
CA GLU A 106 -0.06 12.51 -8.88
C GLU A 106 0.38 12.10 -7.47
N GLN A 107 -0.58 11.91 -6.58
CA GLN A 107 -0.34 11.44 -5.21
C GLN A 107 0.21 10.01 -5.19
N ALA A 108 -0.28 9.14 -6.08
CA ALA A 108 0.25 7.79 -6.25
C ALA A 108 1.73 7.82 -6.65
N GLY A 109 2.11 8.75 -7.56
CA GLY A 109 3.51 8.98 -7.90
C GLY A 109 4.36 9.42 -6.70
N THR A 110 3.83 10.33 -5.87
CA THR A 110 4.48 10.76 -4.62
C THR A 110 4.66 9.60 -3.65
N ALA A 111 3.62 8.79 -3.42
CA ALA A 111 3.69 7.63 -2.54
C ALA A 111 4.73 6.61 -3.01
N LEU A 112 4.77 6.30 -4.31
CA LEU A 112 5.77 5.39 -4.87
C LEU A 112 7.21 5.93 -4.71
N THR A 113 7.40 7.25 -4.79
CA THR A 113 8.70 7.90 -4.52
C THR A 113 9.08 7.78 -3.04
N GLU A 114 8.13 7.95 -2.12
CA GLU A 114 8.35 7.74 -0.69
C GLU A 114 8.69 6.26 -0.39
N PHE A 115 8.01 5.30 -1.02
CA PHE A 115 8.33 3.87 -0.88
C PHE A 115 9.77 3.60 -1.33
N HIS A 116 10.19 4.18 -2.46
CA HIS A 116 11.57 4.06 -2.92
C HIS A 116 12.58 4.70 -1.97
N ARG A 117 12.28 5.89 -1.41
CA ARG A 117 13.15 6.62 -0.49
C ARG A 117 13.45 5.84 0.78
N VAL A 118 12.42 5.28 1.42
CA VAL A 118 12.55 4.58 2.72
C VAL A 118 13.20 3.21 2.61
N LEU A 119 13.22 2.61 1.42
CA LEU A 119 13.85 1.31 1.19
C LEU A 119 15.39 1.42 1.18
N ALA A 120 16.04 0.46 1.83
CA ALA A 120 17.47 0.22 1.70
C ALA A 120 17.83 -0.12 0.24
N ASP A 121 19.10 -0.06 -0.12
CA ASP A 121 19.54 -0.30 -1.50
C ASP A 121 19.17 -1.68 -2.02
N ASN A 122 19.20 -2.70 -1.17
CA ASN A 122 18.76 -4.06 -1.47
C ASN A 122 17.28 -4.32 -1.12
N GLY A 123 16.52 -3.24 -0.86
CA GLY A 123 15.12 -3.34 -0.49
C GLY A 123 14.20 -3.52 -1.69
N PHE A 124 12.99 -4.00 -1.41
CA PHE A 124 11.97 -4.23 -2.43
C PHE A 124 10.57 -3.79 -1.97
N LEU A 125 9.75 -3.47 -2.96
CA LEU A 125 8.33 -3.17 -2.81
C LEU A 125 7.50 -4.37 -3.23
N VAL A 126 6.49 -4.73 -2.44
CA VAL A 126 5.37 -5.58 -2.85
C VAL A 126 4.11 -4.74 -2.83
N ILE A 127 3.46 -4.60 -3.97
CA ILE A 127 2.25 -3.80 -4.12
C ILE A 127 1.17 -4.57 -4.87
N THR A 128 -0.07 -4.45 -4.40
CA THR A 128 -1.25 -4.98 -5.08
C THR A 128 -2.34 -3.93 -5.15
N CYS A 129 -3.10 -3.95 -6.23
CA CYS A 129 -4.25 -3.07 -6.46
C CYS A 129 -5.21 -3.75 -7.47
N PRO A 130 -6.42 -3.21 -7.67
CA PRO A 130 -7.37 -3.77 -8.64
C PRO A 130 -6.81 -3.84 -10.07
N ASP A 131 -7.09 -4.95 -10.77
CA ASP A 131 -6.82 -5.10 -12.21
C ASP A 131 -7.93 -4.47 -13.03
N MET A 132 -7.77 -3.22 -13.39
CA MET A 132 -8.77 -2.50 -14.17
C MET A 132 -9.02 -3.12 -15.56
N GLN A 133 -8.07 -3.87 -16.10
CA GLN A 133 -8.27 -4.56 -17.39
C GLN A 133 -9.25 -5.72 -17.26
N ALA A 134 -9.21 -6.48 -16.15
CA ALA A 134 -10.18 -7.55 -15.89
C ALA A 134 -11.58 -6.97 -15.60
N VAL A 135 -11.65 -5.91 -14.82
CA VAL A 135 -12.91 -5.21 -14.49
C VAL A 135 -13.57 -4.62 -15.75
N ALA A 136 -12.78 -3.96 -16.61
CA ALA A 136 -13.29 -3.38 -17.85
C ALA A 136 -13.91 -4.43 -18.79
N ALA A 137 -13.44 -5.67 -18.77
CA ALA A 137 -14.02 -6.76 -19.55
C ALA A 137 -15.45 -7.12 -19.07
N LEU A 138 -15.72 -7.09 -17.76
CA LEU A 138 -17.06 -7.29 -17.22
C LEU A 138 -17.99 -6.13 -17.61
N ILE A 139 -17.51 -4.90 -17.45
CA ILE A 139 -18.28 -3.69 -17.78
C ILE A 139 -18.64 -3.66 -19.27
N ALA A 140 -17.69 -4.05 -20.13
CA ALA A 140 -17.93 -4.11 -21.58
C ALA A 140 -18.99 -5.14 -21.99
N ASN A 141 -19.28 -6.12 -21.11
CA ASN A 141 -20.32 -7.13 -21.29
C ASN A 141 -21.60 -6.84 -20.49
N ASP A 142 -21.77 -5.61 -20.01
CA ASP A 142 -22.94 -5.12 -19.25
C ASP A 142 -23.16 -5.80 -17.89
N HIS A 143 -22.05 -6.22 -17.23
CA HIS A 143 -22.08 -6.84 -15.90
C HIS A 143 -21.63 -5.85 -14.80
N LEU A 144 -22.00 -4.56 -14.90
CA LEU A 144 -21.52 -3.51 -13.99
C LEU A 144 -21.93 -3.74 -12.52
N ASP A 145 -23.16 -4.20 -12.31
CA ASP A 145 -23.80 -4.37 -10.99
C ASP A 145 -23.96 -5.84 -10.55
N GLU A 146 -23.45 -6.76 -11.34
CA GLU A 146 -23.42 -8.17 -10.98
C GLU A 146 -22.26 -8.48 -10.03
N THR A 147 -22.41 -9.52 -9.19
CA THR A 147 -21.34 -9.92 -8.29
C THR A 147 -20.14 -10.49 -9.04
N ALA A 148 -19.02 -9.80 -9.02
CA ALA A 148 -17.76 -10.26 -9.59
C ALA A 148 -17.08 -11.32 -8.69
N TYR A 149 -17.07 -11.08 -7.38
CA TYR A 149 -16.59 -12.04 -6.36
C TYR A 149 -17.18 -11.72 -4.98
N VAL A 150 -16.97 -12.63 -4.03
CA VAL A 150 -17.41 -12.44 -2.64
C VAL A 150 -16.18 -12.25 -1.75
N SER A 151 -16.09 -11.08 -1.10
CA SER A 151 -15.08 -10.77 -0.10
C SER A 151 -15.59 -11.08 1.32
N PRO A 152 -14.72 -11.05 2.35
CA PRO A 152 -15.17 -11.12 3.75
C PRO A 152 -16.19 -10.03 4.14
N ALA A 153 -16.16 -8.87 3.44
CA ALA A 153 -17.12 -7.78 3.65
C ALA A 153 -18.44 -7.95 2.87
N GLY A 154 -18.57 -9.00 2.05
CA GLY A 154 -19.73 -9.31 1.24
C GLY A 154 -19.45 -9.35 -0.25
N PRO A 155 -20.51 -9.42 -1.08
CA PRO A 155 -20.38 -9.41 -2.53
C PRO A 155 -19.79 -8.08 -3.02
N VAL A 156 -18.93 -8.18 -4.04
CA VAL A 156 -18.25 -7.04 -4.66
C VAL A 156 -18.60 -7.03 -6.14
N THR A 157 -19.06 -5.89 -6.63
CA THR A 157 -19.43 -5.68 -8.04
C THR A 157 -18.30 -4.98 -8.81
N PRO A 158 -18.27 -5.01 -10.14
CA PRO A 158 -17.40 -4.16 -10.93
C PRO A 158 -17.52 -2.68 -10.59
N PHE A 159 -18.72 -2.19 -10.24
CA PHE A 159 -18.93 -0.83 -9.76
C PHE A 159 -18.14 -0.53 -8.49
N ASP A 160 -18.17 -1.46 -7.50
CA ASP A 160 -17.40 -1.33 -6.26
C ASP A 160 -15.89 -1.34 -6.52
N ILE A 161 -15.42 -2.17 -7.48
CA ILE A 161 -13.99 -2.21 -7.82
C ILE A 161 -13.53 -0.90 -8.47
N VAL A 162 -14.39 -0.25 -9.27
CA VAL A 162 -14.05 1.04 -9.93
C VAL A 162 -14.07 2.21 -8.97
N TYR A 163 -15.07 2.27 -8.08
CA TYR A 163 -15.32 3.48 -7.28
C TYR A 163 -15.01 3.30 -5.78
N GLY A 164 -14.71 2.09 -5.34
CA GLY A 164 -14.64 1.70 -3.94
C GLY A 164 -15.95 1.07 -3.47
N MET A 165 -15.87 0.20 -2.46
CA MET A 165 -17.01 -0.55 -1.95
C MET A 165 -18.08 0.40 -1.39
N GLN A 166 -19.21 0.51 -2.08
CA GLN A 166 -20.24 1.51 -1.79
C GLN A 166 -20.83 1.38 -0.39
N SER A 167 -20.94 0.17 0.15
CA SER A 167 -21.39 -0.07 1.52
C SER A 167 -20.47 0.52 2.59
N LEU A 168 -19.20 0.78 2.26
CA LEU A 168 -18.20 1.39 3.14
C LEU A 168 -18.00 2.87 2.87
N LEU A 169 -18.48 3.40 1.73
CA LEU A 169 -18.33 4.81 1.34
C LEU A 169 -19.39 5.69 2.02
N VAL A 170 -19.45 5.64 3.34
CA VAL A 170 -20.28 6.53 4.16
C VAL A 170 -19.39 7.56 4.85
N ALA A 171 -19.91 8.76 5.12
CA ALA A 171 -19.14 9.77 5.84
C ALA A 171 -18.78 9.27 7.26
N PRO A 172 -17.51 9.44 7.73
CA PRO A 172 -16.39 10.17 7.13
C PRO A 172 -15.47 9.35 6.19
N GLU A 173 -15.79 8.08 5.88
CA GLU A 173 -14.90 7.13 5.18
C GLU A 173 -14.79 7.35 3.67
N TYR A 174 -15.14 8.54 3.15
CA TYR A 174 -14.97 8.87 1.72
C TYR A 174 -13.51 8.79 1.22
N TYR A 175 -12.53 8.70 2.13
CA TYR A 175 -11.13 8.45 1.75
C TYR A 175 -10.92 7.05 1.15
N MET A 176 -11.85 6.11 1.38
CA MET A 176 -11.84 4.77 0.79
C MET A 176 -12.33 4.73 -0.67
N ALA A 177 -12.76 5.87 -1.23
CA ALA A 177 -13.12 5.93 -2.65
C ALA A 177 -11.89 5.73 -3.54
N HIS A 178 -12.05 4.97 -4.63
CA HIS A 178 -11.00 4.80 -5.63
C HIS A 178 -10.91 6.06 -6.49
N ARG A 179 -9.73 6.63 -6.62
CA ARG A 179 -9.44 7.89 -7.34
C ARG A 179 -8.49 7.67 -8.51
N SER A 180 -7.87 6.51 -8.57
CA SER A 180 -7.04 6.08 -9.69
C SER A 180 -7.22 4.60 -9.96
N CYS A 181 -6.72 4.16 -11.09
CA CYS A 181 -6.75 2.75 -11.47
C CYS A 181 -5.51 2.39 -12.29
N PHE A 182 -5.18 1.11 -12.28
CA PHE A 182 -4.00 0.59 -12.96
C PHE A 182 -4.34 -0.65 -13.79
N THR A 183 -3.61 -0.79 -14.89
CA THR A 183 -3.31 -2.07 -15.52
C THR A 183 -1.89 -2.48 -15.13
N LEU A 184 -1.51 -3.73 -15.30
CA LEU A 184 -0.14 -4.17 -14.97
C LEU A 184 0.92 -3.30 -15.66
N ARG A 185 0.71 -2.96 -16.93
CA ARG A 185 1.62 -2.10 -17.70
C ARG A 185 1.75 -0.70 -17.09
N THR A 186 0.64 -0.08 -16.69
CA THR A 186 0.67 1.28 -16.14
C THR A 186 1.21 1.31 -14.71
N LEU A 187 0.97 0.27 -13.91
CA LEU A 187 1.54 0.12 -12.57
C LEU A 187 3.07 -0.03 -12.65
N ILE A 188 3.58 -0.92 -13.53
CA ILE A 188 5.02 -1.07 -13.77
C ILE A 188 5.64 0.26 -14.21
N ALA A 189 4.99 0.99 -15.12
CA ALA A 189 5.49 2.28 -15.58
C ALA A 189 5.56 3.32 -14.44
N ALA A 190 4.56 3.38 -13.56
CA ALA A 190 4.54 4.29 -12.42
C ALA A 190 5.64 3.94 -11.40
N VAL A 191 5.82 2.65 -11.09
CA VAL A 191 6.85 2.16 -10.17
C VAL A 191 8.26 2.44 -10.72
N ARG A 192 8.49 2.18 -12.01
CA ARG A 192 9.77 2.52 -12.65
C ARG A 192 10.05 4.03 -12.65
N LYS A 193 9.03 4.85 -12.88
CA LYS A 193 9.16 6.33 -12.79
C LYS A 193 9.57 6.80 -11.40
N ALA A 194 9.18 6.07 -10.34
CA ALA A 194 9.57 6.36 -8.96
C ALA A 194 11.02 5.92 -8.62
N GLY A 195 11.74 5.25 -9.54
CA GLY A 195 13.14 4.89 -9.38
C GLY A 195 13.44 3.39 -9.27
N PHE A 196 12.43 2.54 -9.18
CA PHE A 196 12.65 1.08 -9.14
C PHE A 196 13.17 0.56 -10.48
N THR A 197 14.15 -0.32 -10.43
CA THR A 197 14.83 -0.79 -11.65
C THR A 197 14.24 -2.08 -12.19
N GLU A 198 14.03 -3.08 -11.33
CA GLU A 198 13.55 -4.38 -11.75
C GLU A 198 12.15 -4.67 -11.16
N CYS A 199 11.28 -5.20 -12.01
CA CYS A 199 9.90 -5.48 -11.65
C CYS A 199 9.49 -6.89 -12.11
N TYR A 200 8.86 -7.63 -11.20
CA TYR A 200 8.14 -8.87 -11.50
C TYR A 200 6.66 -8.65 -11.18
N GLY A 201 5.79 -8.84 -12.14
CA GLY A 201 4.37 -8.58 -11.94
C GLY A 201 3.49 -9.62 -12.61
N ILE A 202 2.38 -9.92 -11.95
CA ILE A 202 1.35 -10.82 -12.45
C ILE A 202 -0.03 -10.16 -12.40
N ARG A 203 -0.91 -10.66 -13.23
CA ARG A 203 -2.34 -10.42 -13.18
C ARG A 203 -3.04 -11.66 -12.66
N ARG A 204 -4.02 -11.48 -11.78
CA ARG A 204 -4.95 -12.54 -11.39
C ARG A 204 -6.37 -12.11 -11.81
N PRO A 205 -6.76 -12.33 -13.07
CA PRO A 205 -8.01 -11.81 -13.62
C PRO A 205 -9.26 -12.31 -12.89
N GLU A 206 -9.21 -13.54 -12.35
CA GLU A 206 -10.32 -14.15 -11.61
C GLU A 206 -10.46 -13.57 -10.19
N GLN A 207 -9.39 -12.99 -9.64
CA GLN A 207 -9.38 -12.27 -8.36
C GLN A 207 -9.47 -10.75 -8.55
N PHE A 208 -9.45 -10.28 -9.79
CA PHE A 208 -9.49 -8.86 -10.17
C PHE A 208 -8.37 -8.03 -9.57
N ASP A 209 -7.19 -8.62 -9.36
CA ASP A 209 -6.05 -7.92 -8.77
C ASP A 209 -4.76 -8.03 -9.60
N LEU A 210 -3.91 -7.04 -9.38
CA LEU A 210 -2.53 -6.97 -9.85
C LEU A 210 -1.61 -7.18 -8.67
N TRP A 211 -0.54 -7.92 -8.89
CA TRP A 211 0.58 -8.04 -7.94
C TRP A 211 1.87 -7.65 -8.61
N LEU A 212 2.64 -6.83 -7.94
CA LEU A 212 3.95 -6.38 -8.43
C LEU A 212 4.97 -6.41 -7.30
N LEU A 213 6.10 -7.08 -7.54
CA LEU A 213 7.32 -6.96 -6.76
C LEU A 213 8.29 -6.09 -7.56
N ALA A 214 8.84 -5.06 -6.90
CA ALA A 214 9.81 -4.18 -7.51
C ALA A 214 11.03 -4.02 -6.62
N HIS A 215 12.22 -4.25 -7.16
CA HIS A 215 13.48 -4.11 -6.43
C HIS A 215 14.07 -2.72 -6.65
N LYS A 216 14.63 -2.12 -5.59
CA LYS A 216 15.18 -0.75 -5.64
C LYS A 216 16.39 -0.68 -6.57
N GLN A 217 17.33 -1.59 -6.42
CA GLN A 217 18.48 -1.73 -7.33
C GLN A 217 18.30 -2.95 -8.26
N GLY A 218 19.18 -3.08 -9.26
CA GLY A 218 19.12 -4.19 -10.19
C GLY A 218 19.33 -5.55 -9.53
N LEU A 219 18.47 -6.50 -9.88
CA LEU A 219 18.66 -7.93 -9.64
C LEU A 219 18.73 -8.67 -10.96
N SER A 220 19.40 -9.85 -11.00
CA SER A 220 19.21 -10.72 -12.14
C SER A 220 17.75 -11.20 -12.21
N LYS A 221 17.28 -11.52 -13.41
CA LYS A 221 15.92 -12.02 -13.62
C LYS A 221 15.62 -13.23 -12.73
N GLU A 222 16.55 -14.16 -12.65
CA GLU A 222 16.43 -15.40 -11.86
C GLU A 222 16.37 -15.11 -10.36
N ALA A 223 17.10 -14.10 -9.88
CA ALA A 223 17.06 -13.68 -8.49
C ALA A 223 15.73 -13.00 -8.15
N LEU A 224 15.20 -12.16 -9.06
CA LEU A 224 13.91 -11.51 -8.91
C LEU A 224 12.76 -12.52 -8.90
N GLU A 225 12.79 -13.50 -9.82
CA GLU A 225 11.79 -14.58 -9.87
C GLU A 225 11.81 -15.46 -8.61
N ARG A 226 12.98 -15.77 -8.07
CA ARG A 226 13.08 -16.47 -6.78
C ARG A 226 12.51 -15.66 -5.64
N LEU A 227 12.83 -14.37 -5.57
CA LEU A 227 12.28 -13.48 -4.55
C LEU A 227 10.74 -13.41 -4.66
N ALA A 228 10.21 -13.33 -5.88
CA ALA A 228 8.78 -13.26 -6.12
C ALA A 228 8.01 -14.51 -5.63
N GLN A 229 8.64 -15.70 -5.62
CA GLN A 229 7.99 -16.93 -5.13
C GLN A 229 7.53 -16.86 -3.67
N ASP A 230 8.22 -16.08 -2.84
CA ASP A 230 7.87 -15.92 -1.42
C ASP A 230 6.83 -14.82 -1.18
N PHE A 231 6.78 -13.80 -2.07
CA PHE A 231 6.04 -12.56 -1.83
C PHE A 231 4.92 -12.28 -2.82
N ILE A 232 4.81 -13.03 -3.91
CA ILE A 232 3.72 -12.93 -4.88
C ILE A 232 2.90 -14.23 -4.83
N PRO A 233 1.57 -14.16 -4.72
CA PRO A 233 0.75 -15.37 -4.73
C PRO A 233 0.81 -16.06 -6.11
N ASN A 234 0.70 -17.38 -6.09
CA ASN A 234 0.61 -18.21 -7.31
C ASN A 234 -0.74 -18.03 -7.99
#